data_ba2808f62cce8fa3c9ad21c22af8a634
#
_entry.id   ba2808f62cce8fa3c9ad21c22af8a634
#
_cell.length_a   1.000
_cell.length_b   1.000
_cell.length_c   1.000
_cell.angle_alpha   90.00
_cell.angle_beta   90.00
_cell.angle_gamma   90.00
#
_symmetry.space_group_name_H-M   'P 1'
#
loop_
_entity.id
_entity.type
_entity.pdbx_description
1 polymer ?
#
loop_
_entity_poly.entity_id
_entity_poly.type
_entity_poly.pdbx_seq_one_letter_code
_entity_poly.pdbx_strand_id
1 'polypeptide(L)'
;MMNTAVSSARHHSEWRVSEAARSAAILDIDAHIDNLKACVHWLIANGIGIIAADLRRGRFKPRIIVAASPALRILLKDDAASAGQHWDQFAGRIVYDWVAIRYQCEVRWEELS
;
A
#
# COMPACT_ATOMS: atom_id res chain seq x y z
N MET A 1 7.87 14.30 37.21
CA MET A 1 8.00 14.46 36.59
C MET A 1 8.62 15.21 36.26
N MET A 2 9.26 15.52 36.23
CA MET A 2 9.59 15.93 35.78
C MET A 2 10.59 16.52 35.41
N ASN A 3 11.94 16.42 35.88
CA ASN A 3 12.81 16.59 35.05
C ASN A 3 12.26 16.85 33.87
N THR A 4 11.28 16.62 33.93
CA THR A 4 10.48 16.79 32.86
C THR A 4 10.46 18.16 32.33
N ALA A 5 10.65 19.19 33.13
CA ALA A 5 10.66 20.55 32.62
C ALA A 5 11.69 20.74 31.52
N VAL A 6 12.92 20.28 31.73
CA VAL A 6 13.97 20.41 30.73
C VAL A 6 13.70 19.50 29.54
N SER A 7 13.32 18.27 29.81
CA SER A 7 12.98 17.34 28.73
C SER A 7 11.81 17.85 27.92
N SER A 8 10.81 18.44 28.59
CA SER A 8 9.65 18.97 27.90
C SER A 8 10.02 20.15 27.00
N ALA A 9 10.90 21.02 27.45
CA ALA A 9 11.34 22.13 26.64
C ALA A 9 12.06 21.68 25.39
N ARG A 10 12.96 20.70 25.53
CA ARG A 10 13.66 20.13 24.41
C ARG A 10 12.67 19.44 23.47
N HIS A 11 11.76 18.72 24.03
CA HIS A 11 10.74 18.01 23.27
C HIS A 11 9.87 18.98 22.48
N HIS A 12 9.50 20.09 23.08
CA HIS A 12 8.72 21.12 22.41
C HIS A 12 9.48 21.73 21.23
N SER A 13 10.78 21.96 21.38
CA SER A 13 11.60 22.44 20.26
C SER A 13 11.63 21.43 19.12
N GLU A 14 11.83 20.17 19.44
CA GLU A 14 11.81 19.13 18.44
C GLU A 14 10.45 19.02 17.76
N TRP A 15 9.38 19.15 18.52
CA TRP A 15 8.04 19.15 17.99
C TRP A 15 7.81 20.30 17.01
N ARG A 16 8.28 21.49 17.35
CA ARG A 16 8.15 22.64 16.47
C ARG A 16 8.92 22.47 15.17
N VAL A 17 10.13 21.94 15.27
CA VAL A 17 10.94 21.66 14.08
C VAL A 17 10.24 20.67 13.17
N SER A 18 9.59 19.65 13.75
CA SER A 18 8.93 18.61 12.99
C SER A 18 7.47 18.92 12.67
N GLU A 19 6.96 20.09 13.06
CA GLU A 19 5.56 20.40 12.84
C GLU A 19 5.22 20.52 11.36
N ALA A 20 6.09 21.14 10.58
CA ALA A 20 5.93 21.21 9.14
C ALA A 20 6.00 19.82 8.52
N ALA A 21 6.93 18.99 8.99
CA ALA A 21 7.06 17.63 8.52
C ALA A 21 5.83 16.79 8.88
N ARG A 22 5.26 17.01 10.06
CA ARG A 22 4.02 16.34 10.48
C ARG A 22 2.84 16.75 9.62
N SER A 23 2.71 18.02 9.32
CA SER A 23 1.66 18.52 8.44
C SER A 23 1.80 17.94 7.04
N ALA A 24 3.01 17.88 6.52
CA ALA A 24 3.27 17.25 5.22
C ALA A 24 2.93 15.78 5.26
N ALA A 25 3.26 15.06 6.34
CA ALA A 25 2.92 13.65 6.49
C ALA A 25 1.41 13.42 6.54
N ILE A 26 0.65 14.32 7.17
CA ILE A 26 -0.81 14.25 7.20
C ILE A 26 -1.37 14.43 5.79
N LEU A 27 -0.86 15.39 5.02
CA LEU A 27 -1.29 15.60 3.65
C LEU A 27 -0.97 14.38 2.78
N ASP A 28 0.19 13.75 2.98
CA ASP A 28 0.55 12.53 2.27
C ASP A 28 -0.39 11.38 2.62
N ILE A 29 -0.74 11.25 3.89
CA ILE A 29 -1.70 10.22 4.34
C ILE A 29 -3.05 10.45 3.71
N ASP A 30 -3.54 11.69 3.69
CA ASP A 30 -4.82 12.02 3.08
C ASP A 30 -4.82 11.69 1.60
N ALA A 31 -3.76 12.02 0.88
CA ALA A 31 -3.61 11.69 -0.53
C ALA A 31 -3.60 10.18 -0.73
N HIS A 32 -2.90 9.43 0.14
CA HIS A 32 -2.85 7.98 0.08
C HIS A 32 -4.23 7.37 0.34
N ILE A 33 -4.98 7.91 1.28
CA ILE A 33 -6.34 7.45 1.57
C ILE A 33 -7.24 7.67 0.36
N ASP A 34 -7.18 8.84 -0.24
CA ASP A 34 -7.99 9.14 -1.43
C ASP A 34 -7.63 8.22 -2.59
N ASN A 35 -6.35 8.01 -2.82
CA ASN A 35 -5.88 7.11 -3.87
C ASN A 35 -6.31 5.67 -3.60
N LEU A 36 -6.20 5.25 -2.35
CA LEU A 36 -6.61 3.90 -1.94
C LEU A 36 -8.11 3.70 -2.16
N LYS A 37 -8.93 4.66 -1.75
CA LYS A 37 -10.37 4.59 -1.96
C LYS A 37 -10.71 4.50 -3.44
N ALA A 38 -10.11 5.35 -4.25
CA ALA A 38 -10.34 5.36 -5.70
C ALA A 38 -9.99 4.01 -6.32
N CYS A 39 -8.84 3.46 -5.95
CA CYS A 39 -8.39 2.18 -6.47
C CYS A 39 -9.31 1.03 -6.03
N VAL A 40 -9.69 1.00 -4.76
CA VAL A 40 -10.59 -0.02 -4.21
C VAL A 40 -11.95 0.03 -4.93
N HIS A 41 -12.53 1.21 -5.08
CA HIS A 41 -13.80 1.35 -5.77
C HIS A 41 -13.71 0.88 -7.22
N TRP A 42 -12.63 1.23 -7.90
CA TRP A 42 -12.40 0.82 -9.27
C TRP A 42 -12.27 -0.71 -9.40
N LEU A 43 -11.52 -1.33 -8.50
CA LEU A 43 -11.36 -2.79 -8.49
C LEU A 43 -12.69 -3.49 -8.25
N ILE A 44 -13.44 -3.04 -7.25
CA ILE A 44 -14.76 -3.61 -6.93
C ILE A 44 -15.71 -3.44 -8.11
N ALA A 45 -15.73 -2.28 -8.74
CA ALA A 45 -16.58 -2.02 -9.89
C ALA A 45 -16.26 -2.93 -11.08
N ASN A 46 -15.02 -3.42 -11.14
CA ASN A 46 -14.59 -4.36 -12.17
C ASN A 46 -14.66 -5.82 -11.72
N GLY A 47 -15.28 -6.10 -10.60
CA GLY A 47 -15.50 -7.46 -10.13
C GLY A 47 -14.27 -8.15 -9.53
N ILE A 48 -13.28 -7.36 -9.10
CA ILE A 48 -12.05 -7.92 -8.52
C ILE A 48 -12.25 -8.11 -7.00
N GLY A 49 -11.92 -9.30 -6.51
CA GLY A 49 -11.98 -9.60 -5.09
C GLY A 49 -10.79 -9.04 -4.34
N ILE A 50 -11.04 -8.23 -3.32
CA ILE A 50 -9.99 -7.63 -2.50
C ILE A 50 -9.77 -8.51 -1.28
N ILE A 51 -8.51 -8.89 -1.04
CA ILE A 51 -8.12 -9.70 0.12
C ILE A 51 -7.69 -8.79 1.28
N ALA A 52 -6.88 -7.78 0.98
CA ALA A 52 -6.34 -6.88 1.99
C ALA A 52 -5.95 -5.55 1.37
N ALA A 53 -5.91 -4.51 2.19
CA ALA A 53 -5.44 -3.19 1.79
C ALA A 53 -4.63 -2.59 2.92
N ASP A 54 -3.55 -1.88 2.57
CA ASP A 54 -2.62 -1.34 3.54
C ASP A 54 -2.08 0.00 3.06
N LEU A 55 -2.10 0.99 3.92
CA LEU A 55 -1.62 2.34 3.60
C LEU A 55 -0.11 2.42 3.52
N ARG A 56 0.60 1.57 4.23
CA ARG A 56 2.06 1.59 4.35
C ARG A 56 2.60 2.95 4.83
N ARG A 57 3.83 2.95 5.32
CA ARG A 57 4.45 4.15 5.90
C ARG A 57 5.22 4.96 4.87
N GLY A 58 5.30 6.28 5.14
CA GLY A 58 6.18 7.17 4.41
C GLY A 58 5.79 7.34 2.96
N ARG A 59 6.78 7.31 2.10
CA ARG A 59 6.61 7.54 0.66
C ARG A 59 6.15 6.31 -0.11
N PHE A 60 5.99 5.17 0.57
CA PHE A 60 5.53 3.96 -0.11
C PHE A 60 4.06 4.11 -0.51
N LYS A 61 3.75 3.69 -1.73
CA LYS A 61 2.38 3.69 -2.21
C LYS A 61 1.53 2.74 -1.36
N PRO A 62 0.23 3.04 -1.20
CA PRO A 62 -0.69 2.06 -0.62
C PRO A 62 -0.64 0.75 -1.41
N ARG A 63 -0.87 -0.36 -0.73
CA ARG A 63 -0.85 -1.68 -1.33
C ARG A 63 -2.21 -2.34 -1.20
N ILE A 64 -2.71 -2.93 -2.28
CA ILE A 64 -3.95 -3.71 -2.27
C ILE A 64 -3.60 -5.11 -2.75
N ILE A 65 -3.98 -6.12 -1.98
CA ILE A 65 -3.82 -7.51 -2.36
C ILE A 65 -5.16 -8.03 -2.84
N VAL A 66 -5.18 -8.56 -4.05
CA VAL A 66 -6.41 -9.01 -4.70
C VAL A 66 -6.32 -10.49 -5.05
N ALA A 67 -7.47 -11.11 -5.22
CA ALA A 67 -7.55 -12.49 -5.67
C ALA A 67 -7.26 -12.56 -7.17
N ALA A 68 -6.48 -13.53 -7.58
CA ALA A 68 -6.22 -13.76 -8.99
C ALA A 68 -7.51 -14.17 -9.71
N SER A 69 -7.71 -13.64 -10.91
CA SER A 69 -8.85 -13.98 -11.73
C SER A 69 -8.55 -13.67 -13.19
N PRO A 70 -9.27 -14.28 -14.13
CA PRO A 70 -9.11 -13.93 -15.56
C PRO A 70 -9.44 -12.45 -15.82
N ALA A 71 -10.43 -11.90 -15.12
CA ALA A 71 -10.80 -10.49 -15.25
C ALA A 71 -9.63 -9.57 -14.86
N LEU A 72 -8.91 -9.93 -13.81
CA LEU A 72 -7.76 -9.16 -13.35
C LEU A 72 -6.65 -9.11 -14.41
N ARG A 73 -6.37 -10.25 -15.05
CA ARG A 73 -5.37 -10.30 -16.11
C ARG A 73 -5.72 -9.40 -17.28
N ILE A 74 -6.98 -9.36 -17.66
CA ILE A 74 -7.45 -8.52 -18.76
C ILE A 74 -7.38 -7.05 -18.34
N LEU A 75 -7.85 -6.76 -17.13
CA LEU A 75 -7.94 -5.39 -16.61
C LEU A 75 -6.58 -4.72 -16.46
N LEU A 76 -5.59 -5.46 -15.98
CA LEU A 76 -4.26 -4.92 -15.66
C LEU A 76 -3.16 -5.39 -16.61
N LYS A 77 -3.53 -5.94 -17.75
CA LYS A 77 -2.61 -6.56 -18.70
C LYS A 77 -1.40 -5.69 -19.04
N ASP A 78 -1.62 -4.43 -19.33
CA ASP A 78 -0.56 -3.53 -19.79
C ASP A 78 0.27 -2.95 -18.64
N ASP A 79 -0.23 -3.02 -17.42
CA ASP A 79 0.41 -2.45 -16.25
C ASP A 79 1.09 -3.52 -15.37
N ALA A 80 0.82 -4.79 -15.63
CA ALA A 80 1.31 -5.86 -14.79
C ALA A 80 2.79 -6.13 -15.03
N ALA A 81 3.52 -6.28 -13.94
CA ALA A 81 4.93 -6.65 -13.96
C ALA A 81 5.17 -7.78 -12.96
N SER A 82 6.17 -8.61 -13.27
CA SER A 82 6.58 -9.66 -12.34
C SER A 82 7.20 -9.04 -11.10
N ALA A 83 6.77 -9.48 -9.94
CA ALA A 83 7.34 -9.10 -8.65
C ALA A 83 8.14 -10.24 -8.02
N GLY A 84 8.35 -11.32 -8.76
CA GLY A 84 9.13 -12.46 -8.31
C GLY A 84 8.35 -13.75 -8.32
N GLN A 85 8.94 -14.77 -7.74
CA GLN A 85 8.31 -16.08 -7.59
C GLN A 85 8.82 -16.75 -6.32
N HIS A 86 8.02 -17.64 -5.78
CA HIS A 86 8.42 -18.41 -4.62
C HIS A 86 7.77 -19.79 -4.64
N TRP A 87 8.36 -20.72 -3.89
CA TRP A 87 7.81 -22.06 -3.73
C TRP A 87 6.80 -22.06 -2.60
N ASP A 88 5.59 -22.54 -2.89
CA ASP A 88 4.57 -22.75 -1.87
C ASP A 88 4.54 -24.22 -1.51
N GLN A 89 5.04 -24.55 -0.33
CA GLN A 89 5.11 -25.93 0.12
C GLN A 89 3.74 -26.55 0.39
N PHE A 90 2.73 -25.76 0.67
CA PHE A 90 1.38 -26.28 0.88
C PHE A 90 0.71 -26.63 -0.44
N ALA A 91 0.88 -25.79 -1.45
CA ALA A 91 0.35 -26.07 -2.78
C ALA A 91 1.25 -27.02 -3.57
N GLY A 92 2.52 -27.17 -3.18
CA GLY A 92 3.51 -27.96 -3.91
C GLY A 92 3.79 -27.40 -5.29
N ARG A 93 3.77 -26.09 -5.44
CA ARG A 93 3.88 -25.42 -6.74
C ARG A 93 4.65 -24.10 -6.60
N ILE A 94 5.14 -23.62 -7.73
CA ILE A 94 5.71 -22.28 -7.79
C ILE A 94 4.57 -21.28 -7.88
N VAL A 95 4.69 -20.21 -7.08
CA VAL A 95 3.75 -19.10 -7.07
C VAL A 95 4.44 -17.91 -7.71
N TYR A 96 3.80 -17.29 -8.67
CA TYR A 96 4.29 -16.08 -9.33
C TYR A 96 3.62 -14.88 -8.73
N ASP A 97 4.42 -13.90 -8.30
CA ASP A 97 3.93 -12.66 -7.72
C ASP A 97 3.86 -11.59 -8.80
N TRP A 98 2.74 -10.90 -8.87
CA TRP A 98 2.51 -9.85 -9.84
C TRP A 98 2.17 -8.54 -9.15
N VAL A 99 2.53 -7.43 -9.79
CA VAL A 99 2.20 -6.09 -9.30
C VAL A 99 1.81 -5.21 -10.47
N ALA A 100 0.84 -4.35 -10.25
CA ALA A 100 0.47 -3.28 -11.17
C ALA A 100 0.24 -2.01 -10.38
N ILE A 101 0.47 -0.86 -10.99
CA ILE A 101 0.24 0.43 -10.35
C ILE A 101 -1.02 1.06 -10.96
N ARG A 102 -1.99 1.37 -10.11
CA ARG A 102 -3.21 2.07 -10.50
C ARG A 102 -3.61 3.03 -9.39
N TYR A 103 -4.02 4.23 -9.76
CA TYR A 103 -4.40 5.29 -8.80
C TYR A 103 -3.32 5.50 -7.74
N GLN A 104 -2.05 5.42 -8.13
CA GLN A 104 -0.91 5.54 -7.22
C GLN A 104 -0.90 4.47 -6.12
N CYS A 105 -1.51 3.31 -6.38
CA CYS A 105 -1.51 2.16 -5.47
C CYS A 105 -0.84 0.97 -6.14
N GLU A 106 -0.19 0.14 -5.33
CA GLU A 106 0.30 -1.16 -5.78
C GLU A 106 -0.84 -2.17 -5.65
N VAL A 107 -1.24 -2.75 -6.77
CA VAL A 107 -2.20 -3.86 -6.79
C VAL A 107 -1.38 -5.13 -6.98
N ARG A 108 -1.45 -6.04 -6.01
CA ARG A 108 -0.66 -7.27 -6.01
C ARG A 108 -1.53 -8.50 -5.99
N TRP A 109 -1.09 -9.53 -6.69
CA TRP A 109 -1.75 -10.83 -6.67
C TRP A 109 -0.75 -11.93 -6.93
N GLU A 110 -1.16 -13.16 -6.64
CA GLU A 110 -0.36 -14.36 -6.85
C GLU A 110 -1.05 -15.27 -7.85
N GLU A 111 -0.25 -15.91 -8.69
CA GLU A 111 -0.75 -16.91 -9.63
C GLU A 111 0.04 -18.19 -9.49
N LEU A 112 -0.68 -19.31 -9.42
CA LEU A 112 -0.05 -20.64 -9.38
C LEU A 112 0.41 -21.04 -10.77
N SER A 113 1.53 -21.74 -10.78
CA SER A 113 2.09 -22.29 -12.04
C SER A 113 1.26 -23.42 -12.60
#